data_d3c46bc74dbb1d051172b2492d05c6ed
#
_entry.id   d3c46bc74dbb1d051172b2492d05c6ed
#
_cell.length_a   1.000
_cell.length_b   1.000
_cell.length_c   1.000
_cell.angle_alpha   90.00
_cell.angle_beta   90.00
_cell.angle_gamma   90.00
#
_symmetry.space_group_name_H-M   'P 1'
#
loop_
_entity.id
_entity.type
_entity.pdbx_description
1 polymer ?
#
loop_
_entity_poly.entity_id
_entity_poly.type
_entity_poly.pdbx_seq_one_letter_code
_entity_poly.pdbx_strand_id
1 'polypeptide(L)'
;MVSKLTVVTITMYGADWCGDCRRAEKFFVDNNIEFQKIDLELNENKQFGEAEVLRRNNGKKSNPVIVFDDDSHLTEPTNAQLAEKLGLLS
;
A
#
# COMPACT_ATOMS: atom_id res chain seq x y z
N MET A 1 -10.47 -25.64 5.79
CA MET A 1 -10.33 -25.21 5.72
C MET A 1 -10.10 -24.37 5.64
N VAL A 2 -9.98 -24.04 5.53
CA VAL A 2 -9.77 -23.28 5.51
C VAL A 2 -9.64 -22.40 5.34
N SER A 3 -9.66 -22.05 5.43
CA SER A 3 -9.55 -21.24 5.33
C SER A 3 -9.28 -20.33 5.17
N LYS A 4 -9.13 -20.22 5.21
CA LYS A 4 -8.85 -19.40 5.01
C LYS A 4 -8.66 -18.57 4.72
N LEU A 5 -9.03 -19.10 4.92
CA LEU A 5 -8.57 -18.15 4.36
C LEU A 5 -8.83 -16.74 4.33
N THR A 6 -8.30 -16.03 5.17
CA THR A 6 -8.43 -14.61 5.14
C THR A 6 -7.34 -14.06 4.24
N VAL A 7 -7.71 -13.83 3.00
CA VAL A 7 -6.80 -13.18 2.10
C VAL A 7 -6.96 -11.68 2.36
N VAL A 8 -5.98 -11.09 3.02
CA VAL A 8 -5.93 -9.65 3.20
C VAL A 8 -5.42 -9.07 1.88
N THR A 9 -6.25 -8.30 1.20
CA THR A 9 -5.83 -7.67 -0.05
C THR A 9 -5.30 -6.28 0.27
N ILE A 10 -4.00 -6.10 0.05
CA ILE A 10 -3.33 -4.83 0.26
C ILE A 10 -2.85 -4.35 -1.10
N THR A 11 -3.17 -3.10 -1.44
CA THR A 11 -2.72 -2.49 -2.69
C THR A 11 -1.87 -1.28 -2.37
N MET A 12 -0.63 -1.26 -2.89
CA MET A 12 0.27 -0.14 -2.70
C MET A 12 0.42 0.61 -4.01
N TYR A 13 0.08 1.89 -3.99
CA TYR A 13 0.28 2.79 -5.13
C TYR A 13 1.59 3.53 -4.91
N GLY A 14 2.57 3.29 -5.77
CA GLY A 14 3.89 3.88 -5.56
C GLY A 14 4.77 3.81 -6.79
N ALA A 15 6.06 4.06 -6.59
CA ALA A 15 7.03 4.06 -7.66
C ALA A 15 8.36 3.52 -7.14
N ASP A 16 9.16 2.95 -8.05
CA ASP A 16 10.42 2.31 -7.68
C ASP A 16 11.44 3.30 -7.12
N TRP A 17 11.38 4.58 -7.58
CA TRP A 17 12.33 5.59 -7.12
C TRP A 17 11.99 6.13 -5.74
N CYS A 18 10.82 5.84 -5.23
CA CYS A 18 10.32 6.39 -3.98
C CYS A 18 10.89 5.58 -2.80
N GLY A 19 11.69 6.24 -1.95
CA GLY A 19 12.31 5.56 -0.81
C GLY A 19 11.30 5.01 0.18
N ASP A 20 10.23 5.78 0.44
CA ASP A 20 9.18 5.33 1.36
C ASP A 20 8.41 4.15 0.78
N CYS A 21 8.24 4.11 -0.55
CA CYS A 21 7.59 2.98 -1.21
C CYS A 21 8.43 1.72 -1.02
N ARG A 22 9.74 1.84 -1.22
CA ARG A 22 10.64 0.69 -1.09
C ARG A 22 10.70 0.21 0.36
N ARG A 23 10.67 1.13 1.31
CA ARG A 23 10.66 0.76 2.72
C ARG A 23 9.39 0.00 3.08
N ALA A 24 8.23 0.47 2.62
CA ALA A 24 6.97 -0.22 2.86
C ALA A 24 6.95 -1.60 2.22
N GLU A 25 7.45 -1.68 0.99
CA GLU A 25 7.55 -2.95 0.28
C GLU A 25 8.42 -3.94 1.05
N LYS A 26 9.57 -3.48 1.54
CA LYS A 26 10.45 -4.32 2.34
C LYS A 26 9.76 -4.79 3.62
N PHE A 27 9.01 -3.91 4.25
CA PHE A 27 8.26 -4.25 5.46
C PHE A 27 7.30 -5.41 5.18
N PHE A 28 6.56 -5.33 4.08
CA PHE A 28 5.62 -6.39 3.72
C PHE A 28 6.35 -7.71 3.46
N VAL A 29 7.44 -7.65 2.70
CA VAL A 29 8.21 -8.85 2.37
C VAL A 29 8.80 -9.48 3.65
N ASP A 30 9.38 -8.66 4.51
CA ASP A 30 10.01 -9.15 5.73
C ASP A 30 9.00 -9.79 6.69
N ASN A 31 7.74 -9.38 6.61
CA ASN A 31 6.69 -9.91 7.48
C ASN A 31 5.80 -10.92 6.77
N ASN A 32 6.20 -11.38 5.59
CA ASN A 32 5.46 -12.38 4.79
C ASN A 32 4.03 -11.92 4.49
N ILE A 33 3.86 -10.63 4.20
CA ILE A 33 2.55 -10.06 3.89
C ILE A 33 2.45 -9.88 2.39
N GLU A 34 1.42 -10.49 1.79
CA GLU A 34 1.19 -10.34 0.36
C GLU A 34 0.57 -8.99 0.07
N PHE A 35 0.99 -8.38 -1.02
CA PHE A 35 0.44 -7.11 -1.44
C PHE A 35 0.52 -6.99 -2.95
N GLN A 36 -0.33 -6.14 -3.50
CA GLN A 36 -0.32 -5.82 -4.92
C GLN A 36 0.29 -4.44 -5.11
N LYS A 37 1.22 -4.32 -6.04
CA LYS A 37 1.86 -3.04 -6.31
C LYS A 37 1.31 -2.46 -7.60
N ILE A 38 0.83 -1.22 -7.53
CA ILE A 38 0.44 -0.45 -8.70
C ILE A 38 1.52 0.59 -8.92
N ASP A 39 2.30 0.39 -9.98
CA ASP A 39 3.42 1.28 -10.29
C ASP A 39 2.88 2.50 -11.06
N LEU A 40 2.97 3.65 -10.43
CA LEU A 40 2.42 4.89 -10.99
C LEU A 40 3.21 5.40 -12.19
N GLU A 41 4.37 4.81 -12.45
CA GLU A 41 5.20 5.21 -13.60
C GLU A 41 4.88 4.41 -14.85
N LEU A 42 4.13 3.31 -14.74
CA LEU A 42 3.74 2.53 -15.90
C LEU A 42 2.56 3.18 -16.61
N ASN A 43 2.65 3.30 -17.94
CA ASN A 43 1.64 3.99 -18.74
C ASN A 43 0.24 3.45 -18.51
N GLU A 44 0.11 2.14 -18.40
CA GLU A 44 -1.19 1.49 -18.24
C GLU A 44 -1.82 1.78 -16.89
N ASN A 45 -1.01 2.12 -15.89
CA ASN A 45 -1.48 2.38 -14.54
C ASN A 45 -1.51 3.86 -14.19
N LYS A 46 -0.85 4.69 -15.01
CA LYS A 46 -0.58 6.07 -14.60
C LYS A 46 -1.85 6.85 -14.33
N GLN A 47 -2.77 6.86 -15.30
CA GLN A 47 -3.99 7.66 -15.15
C GLN A 47 -4.86 7.13 -14.03
N PHE A 48 -5.09 5.83 -14.01
CA PHE A 48 -5.91 5.19 -12.98
C PHE A 48 -5.30 5.37 -11.60
N GLY A 49 -4.01 5.08 -11.48
CA GLY A 49 -3.33 5.14 -10.18
C GLY A 49 -3.25 6.55 -9.63
N GLU A 50 -2.92 7.52 -10.48
CA GLU A 50 -2.86 8.91 -10.05
C GLU A 50 -4.22 9.42 -9.60
N ALA A 51 -5.28 9.03 -10.32
CA ALA A 51 -6.62 9.45 -9.93
C ALA A 51 -6.99 8.90 -8.55
N GLU A 52 -6.63 7.66 -8.28
CA GLU A 52 -6.92 7.04 -6.99
C GLU A 52 -6.12 7.70 -5.87
N VAL A 53 -4.84 8.00 -6.10
CA VAL A 53 -4.01 8.68 -5.13
C VAL A 53 -4.58 10.06 -4.79
N LEU A 54 -4.95 10.82 -5.83
CA LEU A 54 -5.50 12.15 -5.62
C LEU A 54 -6.82 12.10 -4.85
N ARG A 55 -7.65 11.12 -5.17
CA ARG A 55 -8.94 10.97 -4.50
C ARG A 55 -8.76 10.73 -3.01
N ARG A 56 -7.79 9.89 -2.65
CA ARG A 56 -7.57 9.52 -1.25
C ARG A 56 -6.79 10.57 -0.46
N ASN A 57 -6.03 11.42 -1.14
CA ASN A 57 -5.19 12.42 -0.49
C ASN A 57 -5.71 13.84 -0.65
N ASN A 58 -7.00 14.01 -0.92
CA ASN A 58 -7.61 15.32 -1.06
C ASN A 58 -6.93 16.17 -2.13
N GLY A 59 -6.56 15.55 -3.25
CA GLY A 59 -5.97 16.22 -4.38
C GLY A 59 -4.46 16.37 -4.32
N LYS A 60 -3.80 15.74 -3.36
CA LYS A 60 -2.34 15.80 -3.24
C LYS A 60 -1.69 14.54 -3.78
N LYS A 61 -0.56 14.72 -4.45
CA LYS A 61 0.25 13.59 -4.93
C LYS A 61 1.24 13.21 -3.84
N SER A 62 0.95 12.15 -3.12
CA SER A 62 1.85 11.64 -2.09
C SER A 62 1.97 10.12 -2.25
N ASN A 63 3.18 9.62 -2.19
CA ASN A 63 3.48 8.20 -2.35
C ASN A 63 4.22 7.68 -1.13
N PRO A 64 3.99 6.44 -0.74
CA PRO A 64 2.99 5.52 -1.23
C PRO A 64 1.63 5.75 -0.60
N VAL A 65 0.58 5.36 -1.30
CA VAL A 65 -0.75 5.22 -0.72
C VAL A 65 -1.02 3.73 -0.63
N ILE A 66 -1.33 3.25 0.56
CA ILE A 66 -1.55 1.84 0.81
C ILE A 66 -2.99 1.64 1.22
N VAL A 67 -3.71 0.86 0.41
CA VAL A 67 -5.14 0.61 0.60
C VAL A 67 -5.32 -0.80 1.14
N PHE A 68 -6.13 -0.92 2.16
CA PHE A 68 -6.39 -2.19 2.83
C PHE A 68 -7.73 -2.77 2.39
N ASP A 69 -7.99 -4.01 2.75
CA ASP A 69 -9.19 -4.73 2.31
C ASP A 69 -10.48 -4.13 2.84
N ASP A 70 -10.41 -3.33 3.92
CA ASP A 70 -11.58 -2.63 4.46
C ASP A 70 -11.78 -1.26 3.80
N ASP A 71 -11.06 -0.99 2.72
CA ASP A 71 -11.08 0.26 1.96
C ASP A 71 -10.48 1.45 2.72
N SER A 72 -9.90 1.23 3.89
CA SER A 72 -9.13 2.27 4.55
C SER A 72 -7.78 2.40 3.88
N HIS A 73 -7.09 3.51 4.11
CA HIS A 73 -5.77 3.70 3.52
C HIS A 73 -4.86 4.46 4.46
N LEU A 74 -3.56 4.30 4.21
CA LEU A 74 -2.52 5.10 4.87
C LEU A 74 -1.66 5.73 3.79
N THR A 75 -1.27 6.98 4.02
CA THR A 75 -0.42 7.74 3.09
C THR A 75 0.94 7.93 3.75
N GLU A 76 2.00 7.50 3.06
CA GLU A 76 3.38 7.60 3.54
C GLU A 76 3.52 7.07 4.98
N PRO A 77 3.00 5.86 5.25
CA PRO A 77 3.02 5.36 6.62
C PRO A 77 4.43 4.96 7.06
N THR A 78 4.66 5.09 8.37
CA THR A 78 5.86 4.51 8.98
C THR A 78 5.66 3.01 9.14
N ASN A 79 6.76 2.29 9.37
CA ASN A 79 6.65 0.86 9.64
C ASN A 79 5.80 0.61 10.90
N ALA A 80 5.90 1.48 11.90
CA ALA A 80 5.09 1.35 13.10
C ALA A 80 3.61 1.49 12.80
N GLN A 81 3.25 2.42 11.93
CA GLN A 81 1.85 2.59 11.53
C GLN A 81 1.33 1.38 10.78
N LEU A 82 2.17 0.81 9.91
CA LEU A 82 1.79 -0.41 9.18
C LEU A 82 1.61 -1.57 10.14
N ALA A 83 2.54 -1.72 11.10
CA ALA A 83 2.45 -2.79 12.09
C ALA A 83 1.19 -2.68 12.93
N GLU A 84 0.85 -1.47 13.33
CA GLU A 84 -0.37 -1.23 14.11
C GLU A 84 -1.61 -1.58 13.31
N LYS A 85 -1.67 -1.11 12.07
CA LYS A 85 -2.83 -1.36 11.19
C LYS A 85 -3.04 -2.85 10.97
N LEU A 86 -1.95 -3.59 10.85
CA LEU A 86 -2.00 -5.02 10.52
C LEU A 86 -2.03 -5.91 11.76
N GLY A 87 -2.04 -5.31 12.96
CA GLY A 87 -2.12 -6.09 14.18
C GLY A 87 -0.85 -6.83 14.52
N LEU A 88 0.31 -6.33 14.07
CA LEU A 88 1.60 -6.98 14.31
C LEU A 88 2.27 -6.50 15.60
N LEU A 89 1.73 -5.48 16.24
CA LEU A 89 2.23 -5.02 17.52
C LEU A 89 1.53 -5.80 18.62
N SER A 90 2.32 -6.36 19.50
CA SER A 90 1.77 -7.10 20.64
C SER A 90 1.68 -6.24 21.89
#